data_4e67dcb98f6ed9092a2aa507a6c22fb3
#
_entry.id   4e67dcb98f6ed9092a2aa507a6c22fb3
#
_cell.length_a   1.000
_cell.length_b   1.000
_cell.length_c   1.000
_cell.angle_alpha   90.00
_cell.angle_beta   90.00
_cell.angle_gamma   90.00
#
_symmetry.space_group_name_H-M   'P 1'
#
loop_
_entity.id
_entity.type
_entity.pdbx_description
1 polymer ?
#
loop_
_entity_poly.entity_id
_entity_poly.type
_entity_poly.pdbx_seq_one_letter_code
_entity_poly.pdbx_strand_id
1 'polypeptide(L)'
;DNYNLRLFAKSLVPEQWECKQWLVDELLNIPIDFKCIQLLGGWYGYPLIQMLSKHYDIELLENVDIGSDELKICKKYADIFSHKFVKTRCEDASIASVGDKKMDLVINASQENMDFLPELIKDKEHNKNCVFVLQNNNQFTLWPDSHPWVSDENNSCVNSVDELAAKSGLSVILYSGTKVFKNYERYMVIGLK
;
A
#
# COMPACT_ATOMS: atom_id res chain seq x y z
N ASP A 1 -23.73 9.16 -2.93
CA ASP A 1 -23.54 8.77 -4.30
C ASP A 1 -23.31 7.25 -4.39
N ASN A 2 -24.13 6.55 -5.19
CA ASN A 2 -24.11 5.07 -5.25
C ASN A 2 -22.76 4.50 -5.76
N TYR A 3 -22.00 5.28 -6.50
CA TYR A 3 -20.70 4.88 -7.03
C TYR A 3 -19.66 4.75 -5.89
N ASN A 4 -19.57 5.75 -5.03
CA ASN A 4 -18.63 5.75 -3.90
C ASN A 4 -18.93 4.64 -2.89
N LEU A 5 -20.21 4.29 -2.69
CA LEU A 5 -20.59 3.16 -1.84
C LEU A 5 -20.16 1.81 -2.42
N ARG A 6 -20.23 1.63 -3.74
CA ARG A 6 -19.76 0.41 -4.40
C ARG A 6 -18.25 0.24 -4.30
N LEU A 7 -17.49 1.32 -4.54
CA LEU A 7 -16.03 1.30 -4.40
C LEU A 7 -15.62 1.02 -2.95
N PHE A 8 -16.29 1.65 -2.00
CA PHE A 8 -16.04 1.39 -0.58
C PHE A 8 -16.34 -0.08 -0.22
N ALA A 9 -17.46 -0.63 -0.68
CA ALA A 9 -17.77 -2.05 -0.47
C ALA A 9 -16.71 -2.98 -1.07
N LYS A 10 -16.10 -2.62 -2.23
CA LYS A 10 -14.98 -3.38 -2.82
C LYS A 10 -13.73 -3.37 -1.96
N SER A 11 -13.47 -2.32 -1.18
CA SER A 11 -12.33 -2.30 -0.25
C SER A 11 -12.48 -3.26 0.92
N LEU A 12 -13.69 -3.75 1.17
CA LEU A 12 -14.04 -4.62 2.30
C LEU A 12 -14.29 -6.08 1.90
N VAL A 13 -14.06 -6.46 0.63
CA VAL A 13 -14.21 -7.86 0.20
C VAL A 13 -13.17 -8.78 0.88
N PRO A 14 -13.48 -10.07 1.06
CA PRO A 14 -12.59 -11.01 1.75
C PRO A 14 -11.16 -11.03 1.22
N GLU A 15 -10.99 -11.00 -0.10
CA GLU A 15 -9.67 -11.00 -0.75
C GLU A 15 -8.82 -9.78 -0.34
N GLN A 16 -9.45 -8.60 -0.21
CA GLN A 16 -8.76 -7.40 0.26
C GLN A 16 -8.32 -7.54 1.72
N TRP A 17 -9.17 -8.10 2.58
CA TRP A 17 -8.83 -8.40 3.97
C TRP A 17 -7.69 -9.40 4.06
N GLU A 18 -7.76 -10.50 3.32
CA GLU A 18 -6.72 -11.53 3.29
C GLU A 18 -5.37 -10.98 2.83
N CYS A 19 -5.34 -10.12 1.81
CA CYS A 19 -4.10 -9.51 1.35
C CYS A 19 -3.46 -8.62 2.43
N LYS A 20 -4.27 -7.81 3.13
CA LYS A 20 -3.79 -6.93 4.19
C LYS A 20 -3.38 -7.72 5.44
N GLN A 21 -4.14 -8.74 5.81
CA GLN A 21 -3.77 -9.61 6.93
C GLN A 21 -2.45 -10.33 6.63
N TRP A 22 -2.30 -10.92 5.44
CA TRP A 22 -1.05 -11.53 5.02
C TRP A 22 0.14 -10.56 5.11
N LEU A 23 -0.03 -9.31 4.66
CA LEU A 23 0.98 -8.28 4.76
C LEU A 23 1.38 -8.02 6.22
N VAL A 24 0.41 -7.87 7.11
CA VAL A 24 0.67 -7.62 8.53
C VAL A 24 1.33 -8.83 9.19
N ASP A 25 0.89 -10.03 8.89
CA ASP A 25 1.47 -11.27 9.44
C ASP A 25 2.96 -11.39 9.09
N GLU A 26 3.34 -11.06 7.85
CA GLU A 26 4.75 -11.10 7.44
C GLU A 26 5.57 -9.94 8.03
N LEU A 27 4.98 -8.76 8.21
CA LEU A 27 5.66 -7.66 8.93
C LEU A 27 5.96 -8.02 10.38
N LEU A 28 5.10 -8.78 11.05
CA LEU A 28 5.31 -9.22 12.44
C LEU A 28 6.50 -10.19 12.59
N ASN A 29 6.93 -10.84 11.50
CA ASN A 29 8.13 -11.66 11.49
C ASN A 29 9.43 -10.84 11.37
N ILE A 30 9.32 -9.52 11.13
CA ILE A 30 10.46 -8.61 11.04
C ILE A 30 10.63 -7.94 12.41
N PRO A 31 11.79 -8.08 13.09
CA PRO A 31 11.96 -7.57 14.45
C PRO A 31 12.25 -6.04 14.47
N ILE A 32 11.33 -5.26 13.90
CA ILE A 32 11.37 -3.80 13.83
C ILE A 32 10.05 -3.24 14.36
N ASP A 33 10.14 -2.25 15.24
CA ASP A 33 8.99 -1.49 15.72
C ASP A 33 8.78 -0.27 14.80
N PHE A 34 7.71 -0.30 14.00
CA PHE A 34 7.42 0.75 13.03
C PHE A 34 6.56 1.85 13.65
N LYS A 35 7.11 3.06 13.75
CA LYS A 35 6.44 4.23 14.35
C LYS A 35 5.96 5.24 13.31
N CYS A 36 6.71 5.39 12.22
CA CYS A 36 6.38 6.32 11.13
C CYS A 36 6.14 5.52 9.84
N ILE A 37 4.87 5.46 9.41
CA ILE A 37 4.42 4.62 8.30
C ILE A 37 3.83 5.49 7.19
N GLN A 38 4.14 5.16 5.93
CA GLN A 38 3.52 5.77 4.76
C GLN A 38 2.83 4.71 3.91
N LEU A 39 1.58 4.96 3.55
CA LEU A 39 0.83 4.19 2.57
C LEU A 39 0.81 4.95 1.26
N LEU A 40 1.34 4.36 0.19
CA LEU A 40 1.32 4.90 -1.16
C LEU A 40 0.17 4.24 -1.94
N GLY A 41 -0.74 5.05 -2.48
CA GLY A 41 -1.97 4.56 -3.08
C GLY A 41 -2.83 3.80 -2.07
N GLY A 42 -2.91 4.34 -0.84
CA GLY A 42 -3.54 3.62 0.27
C GLY A 42 -5.06 3.62 0.23
N TRP A 43 -5.66 4.30 -0.77
CA TRP A 43 -7.10 4.34 -0.97
C TRP A 43 -7.83 4.76 0.31
N TYR A 44 -8.79 3.97 0.80
CA TYR A 44 -9.49 4.24 2.07
C TYR A 44 -8.60 4.01 3.32
N GLY A 45 -7.42 3.40 3.17
CA GLY A 45 -6.50 3.07 4.27
C GLY A 45 -6.96 1.92 5.18
N TYR A 46 -8.25 1.64 5.22
CA TYR A 46 -8.83 0.57 6.05
C TYR A 46 -9.15 -0.66 5.20
N PRO A 47 -9.00 -1.87 5.74
CA PRO A 47 -8.71 -2.22 7.15
C PRO A 47 -7.23 -2.15 7.56
N LEU A 48 -6.29 -1.88 6.65
CA LEU A 48 -4.84 -1.98 6.91
C LEU A 48 -4.40 -1.11 8.10
N ILE A 49 -4.86 0.15 8.17
CA ILE A 49 -4.52 1.06 9.29
C ILE A 49 -4.94 0.46 10.63
N GLN A 50 -6.16 -0.11 10.70
CA GLN A 50 -6.65 -0.74 11.92
C GLN A 50 -5.85 -2.00 12.28
N MET A 51 -5.43 -2.79 11.30
CA MET A 51 -4.60 -3.97 11.53
C MET A 51 -3.23 -3.59 12.07
N LEU A 52 -2.55 -2.62 11.44
CA LEU A 52 -1.24 -2.13 11.88
C LEU A 52 -1.29 -1.54 13.29
N SER A 53 -2.31 -0.74 13.62
CA SER A 53 -2.45 -0.09 14.93
C SER A 53 -2.69 -1.05 16.10
N LYS A 54 -3.04 -2.32 15.84
CA LYS A 54 -3.14 -3.35 16.87
C LYS A 54 -1.78 -3.90 17.31
N HIS A 55 -0.76 -3.75 16.47
CA HIS A 55 0.54 -4.39 16.66
C HIS A 55 1.68 -3.41 16.86
N TYR A 56 1.53 -2.16 16.38
CA TYR A 56 2.57 -1.14 16.43
C TYR A 56 2.08 0.11 17.17
N ASP A 57 2.97 0.71 17.96
CA ASP A 57 2.76 2.01 18.60
C ASP A 57 3.07 3.13 17.61
N ILE A 58 2.09 3.39 16.73
CA ILE A 58 2.25 4.31 15.59
C ILE A 58 2.17 5.76 16.04
N GLU A 59 3.23 6.52 15.81
CA GLU A 59 3.30 7.96 16.03
C GLU A 59 2.75 8.78 14.85
N LEU A 60 2.98 8.28 13.63
CA LEU A 60 2.55 8.90 12.39
C LEU A 60 2.24 7.84 11.34
N LEU A 61 1.06 7.91 10.74
CA LEU A 61 0.73 7.19 9.53
C LEU A 61 0.20 8.18 8.49
N GLU A 62 0.89 8.28 7.36
CA GLU A 62 0.45 9.09 6.22
C GLU A 62 -0.21 8.19 5.17
N ASN A 63 -1.49 8.44 4.88
CA ASN A 63 -2.18 7.81 3.75
C ASN A 63 -2.16 8.78 2.57
N VAL A 64 -1.40 8.43 1.53
CA VAL A 64 -1.22 9.23 0.31
C VAL A 64 -2.00 8.58 -0.81
N ASP A 65 -2.91 9.32 -1.43
CA ASP A 65 -3.72 8.85 -2.55
C ASP A 65 -4.16 10.04 -3.41
N ILE A 66 -4.47 9.81 -4.69
CA ILE A 66 -5.03 10.82 -5.58
C ILE A 66 -6.54 11.02 -5.36
N GLY A 67 -7.22 10.06 -4.77
CA GLY A 67 -8.66 10.04 -4.50
C GLY A 67 -9.04 10.88 -3.28
N SER A 68 -9.46 12.13 -3.50
CA SER A 68 -9.82 13.04 -2.39
C SER A 68 -11.02 12.56 -1.58
N ASP A 69 -11.99 11.88 -2.20
CA ASP A 69 -13.18 11.39 -1.51
C ASP A 69 -12.88 10.14 -0.67
N GLU A 70 -12.01 9.28 -1.17
CA GLU A 70 -11.47 8.12 -0.45
C GLU A 70 -10.72 8.56 0.81
N LEU A 71 -9.89 9.58 0.69
CA LEU A 71 -9.15 10.15 1.82
C LEU A 71 -10.06 10.83 2.86
N LYS A 72 -11.16 11.47 2.43
CA LYS A 72 -12.18 11.99 3.37
C LYS A 72 -12.84 10.85 4.17
N ILE A 73 -13.09 9.72 3.53
CA ILE A 73 -13.62 8.52 4.20
C ILE A 73 -12.57 7.95 5.15
N CYS A 74 -11.30 7.83 4.71
CA CYS A 74 -10.19 7.43 5.58
C CYS A 74 -10.14 8.27 6.85
N LYS A 75 -10.21 9.59 6.72
CA LYS A 75 -10.21 10.50 7.88
C LYS A 75 -11.40 10.28 8.82
N LYS A 76 -12.60 10.08 8.28
CA LYS A 76 -13.79 9.76 9.10
C LYS A 76 -13.60 8.47 9.91
N TYR A 77 -13.00 7.43 9.31
CA TYR A 77 -12.68 6.20 10.03
C TYR A 77 -11.63 6.43 11.11
N ALA A 78 -10.58 7.21 10.79
CA ALA A 78 -9.57 7.57 11.79
C ALA A 78 -10.19 8.28 13.00
N ASP A 79 -11.14 9.18 12.78
CA ASP A 79 -11.86 9.87 13.85
C ASP A 79 -12.74 8.89 14.66
N ILE A 80 -13.47 7.99 14.01
CA ILE A 80 -14.31 6.98 14.67
C ILE A 80 -13.47 6.06 15.57
N PHE A 81 -12.31 5.62 15.11
CA PHE A 81 -11.40 4.74 15.86
C PHE A 81 -10.44 5.51 16.78
N SER A 82 -10.54 6.83 16.83
CA SER A 82 -9.64 7.70 17.60
C SER A 82 -8.16 7.58 17.20
N HIS A 83 -7.89 7.27 15.95
CA HIS A 83 -6.54 7.13 15.37
C HIS A 83 -5.95 8.51 15.05
N LYS A 84 -5.57 9.29 16.08
CA LYS A 84 -5.04 10.65 15.95
C LYS A 84 -3.71 10.75 15.18
N PHE A 85 -2.99 9.63 15.07
CA PHE A 85 -1.73 9.51 14.32
C PHE A 85 -1.93 9.49 12.80
N VAL A 86 -3.17 9.32 12.30
CA VAL A 86 -3.45 9.23 10.86
C VAL A 86 -3.53 10.62 10.24
N LYS A 87 -2.74 10.82 9.20
CA LYS A 87 -2.82 11.97 8.27
C LYS A 87 -3.16 11.48 6.88
N THR A 88 -3.87 12.31 6.13
CA THR A 88 -4.23 12.05 4.74
C THR A 88 -3.63 13.12 3.84
N ARG A 89 -3.07 12.72 2.69
CA ARG A 89 -2.50 13.63 1.68
C ARG A 89 -3.06 13.27 0.32
N CYS A 90 -3.74 14.26 -0.30
CA CYS A 90 -4.28 14.12 -1.64
C CYS A 90 -3.19 14.54 -2.65
N GLU A 91 -2.34 13.59 -3.00
CA GLU A 91 -1.21 13.80 -3.90
C GLU A 91 -0.96 12.52 -4.71
N ASP A 92 -0.38 12.68 -5.89
CA ASP A 92 0.16 11.55 -6.65
C ASP A 92 1.35 10.95 -5.88
N ALA A 93 1.37 9.63 -5.73
CA ALA A 93 2.43 8.92 -5.00
C ALA A 93 3.83 9.16 -5.59
N SER A 94 3.93 9.44 -6.91
CA SER A 94 5.19 9.71 -7.60
C SER A 94 5.82 11.04 -7.18
N ILE A 95 4.99 12.04 -6.84
CA ILE A 95 5.45 13.38 -6.43
C ILE A 95 5.31 13.62 -4.92
N ALA A 96 4.58 12.76 -4.21
CA ALA A 96 4.39 12.89 -2.78
C ALA A 96 5.75 12.91 -2.07
N SER A 97 6.10 14.06 -1.49
CA SER A 97 7.31 14.14 -0.67
C SER A 97 7.17 13.22 0.54
N VAL A 98 8.26 12.60 0.96
CA VAL A 98 8.34 12.09 2.33
C VAL A 98 8.25 13.33 3.22
N GLY A 99 7.27 13.39 4.13
CA GLY A 99 7.09 14.53 5.02
C GLY A 99 8.35 14.79 5.87
N ASP A 100 8.27 15.81 6.75
CA ASP A 100 9.40 16.21 7.62
C ASP A 100 9.92 15.09 8.52
N LYS A 101 9.15 14.02 8.73
CA LYS A 101 9.57 12.82 9.44
C LYS A 101 10.04 11.74 8.46
N LYS A 102 11.21 11.17 8.74
CA LYS A 102 11.71 9.99 8.01
C LYS A 102 10.82 8.78 8.33
N MET A 103 10.38 8.10 7.27
CA MET A 103 9.52 6.91 7.42
C MET A 103 10.36 5.68 7.78
N ASP A 104 9.81 4.84 8.65
CA ASP A 104 10.36 3.54 9.02
C ASP A 104 9.82 2.44 8.11
N LEU A 105 8.59 2.64 7.61
CA LEU A 105 7.88 1.69 6.76
C LEU A 105 7.15 2.43 5.65
N VAL A 106 7.33 1.98 4.41
CA VAL A 106 6.56 2.43 3.25
C VAL A 106 5.84 1.24 2.65
N ILE A 107 4.53 1.33 2.52
CA ILE A 107 3.67 0.27 1.99
C ILE A 107 3.02 0.75 0.69
N ASN A 108 3.24 0.00 -0.38
CA ASN A 108 2.49 0.08 -1.61
C ASN A 108 1.76 -1.24 -1.84
N ALA A 109 0.49 -1.30 -1.45
CA ALA A 109 -0.35 -2.49 -1.59
C ALA A 109 -1.15 -2.52 -2.91
N SER A 110 -0.82 -1.66 -3.86
CA SER A 110 -1.49 -1.50 -5.16
C SER A 110 -0.49 -1.12 -6.25
N GLN A 111 0.68 -1.78 -6.23
CA GLN A 111 1.80 -1.48 -7.14
C GLN A 111 1.42 -1.63 -8.61
N GLU A 112 0.45 -2.49 -8.92
CA GLU A 112 -0.09 -2.68 -10.26
C GLU A 112 -0.73 -1.43 -10.87
N ASN A 113 -1.07 -0.44 -10.05
CA ASN A 113 -1.75 0.79 -10.47
C ASN A 113 -0.83 2.01 -10.55
N MET A 114 0.48 1.86 -10.36
CA MET A 114 1.43 2.97 -10.34
C MET A 114 2.82 2.54 -10.80
N ASP A 115 3.73 3.50 -10.95
CA ASP A 115 5.13 3.24 -11.27
C ASP A 115 5.80 2.34 -10.22
N PHE A 116 6.84 1.61 -10.65
CA PHE A 116 7.62 0.79 -9.74
C PHE A 116 8.34 1.63 -8.70
N LEU A 117 8.61 1.01 -7.55
CA LEU A 117 9.19 1.66 -6.38
C LEU A 117 10.43 2.52 -6.68
N PRO A 118 11.40 2.12 -7.52
CA PRO A 118 12.55 2.96 -7.82
C PRO A 118 12.18 4.35 -8.33
N GLU A 119 11.17 4.46 -9.18
CA GLU A 119 10.68 5.74 -9.71
C GLU A 119 9.92 6.53 -8.63
N LEU A 120 9.11 5.83 -7.82
CA LEU A 120 8.33 6.46 -6.75
C LEU A 120 9.18 7.08 -5.64
N ILE A 121 10.40 6.57 -5.42
CA ILE A 121 11.28 7.02 -4.33
C ILE A 121 12.58 7.67 -4.78
N LYS A 122 12.74 7.91 -6.09
CA LYS A 122 13.98 8.38 -6.71
C LYS A 122 14.58 9.62 -6.04
N ASP A 123 13.77 10.60 -5.72
CA ASP A 123 14.16 11.88 -5.16
C ASP A 123 13.75 12.05 -3.70
N LYS A 124 13.47 10.94 -2.99
CA LYS A 124 12.95 10.97 -1.63
C LYS A 124 13.99 10.45 -0.63
N GLU A 125 14.22 11.22 0.42
CA GLU A 125 15.03 10.77 1.55
C GLU A 125 14.19 9.88 2.48
N HIS A 126 14.60 8.63 2.62
CA HIS A 126 14.06 7.70 3.59
C HIS A 126 15.08 7.41 4.69
N ASN A 127 14.62 6.89 5.82
CA ASN A 127 15.52 6.37 6.83
C ASN A 127 16.37 5.23 6.20
N LYS A 128 17.66 5.15 6.56
CA LYS A 128 18.56 4.09 6.04
C LYS A 128 18.03 2.67 6.24
N ASN A 129 17.23 2.48 7.30
CA ASN A 129 16.62 1.20 7.65
C ASN A 129 15.11 1.17 7.30
N CYS A 130 14.64 2.04 6.41
CA CYS A 130 13.25 2.03 5.98
C CYS A 130 12.93 0.72 5.29
N VAL A 131 11.90 0.05 5.77
CA VAL A 131 11.36 -1.17 5.16
C VAL A 131 10.33 -0.79 4.11
N PHE A 132 10.39 -1.43 2.95
CA PHE A 132 9.43 -1.27 1.88
C PHE A 132 8.63 -2.55 1.71
N VAL A 133 7.31 -2.41 1.59
CA VAL A 133 6.38 -3.49 1.25
C VAL A 133 5.72 -3.18 -0.07
N LEU A 134 5.82 -4.11 -1.00
CA LEU A 134 5.18 -4.02 -2.31
C LEU A 134 4.24 -5.20 -2.48
N GLN A 135 3.00 -4.95 -2.85
CA GLN A 135 2.10 -5.97 -3.35
C GLN A 135 1.71 -5.66 -4.79
N ASN A 136 1.67 -6.72 -5.62
CA ASN A 136 1.30 -6.66 -7.02
C ASN A 136 0.51 -7.94 -7.39
N ASN A 137 0.04 -8.06 -8.61
CA ASN A 137 -0.71 -9.23 -9.08
C ASN A 137 -0.47 -9.49 -10.57
N ASN A 138 -0.97 -10.63 -11.07
CA ASN A 138 -0.91 -11.02 -12.48
C ASN A 138 -2.23 -10.76 -13.23
N GLN A 139 -3.05 -9.85 -12.75
CA GLN A 139 -4.34 -9.53 -13.35
C GLN A 139 -4.18 -8.40 -14.37
N PHE A 140 -3.70 -8.74 -15.57
CA PHE A 140 -3.42 -7.79 -16.66
C PHE A 140 -4.68 -7.21 -17.30
N THR A 141 -5.85 -7.82 -17.10
CA THR A 141 -7.12 -7.26 -17.54
C THR A 141 -7.75 -6.49 -16.40
N LEU A 142 -7.95 -5.20 -16.61
CA LEU A 142 -8.65 -4.36 -15.66
C LEU A 142 -10.05 -4.91 -15.38
N TRP A 143 -10.45 -4.88 -14.13
CA TRP A 143 -11.85 -5.08 -13.79
C TRP A 143 -12.69 -4.01 -14.52
N PRO A 144 -13.84 -4.34 -15.10
CA PRO A 144 -14.67 -3.38 -15.83
C PRO A 144 -15.07 -2.13 -15.05
N ASP A 145 -14.90 -2.18 -13.72
CA ASP A 145 -15.20 -1.11 -12.78
C ASP A 145 -13.94 -0.69 -12.00
N SER A 146 -12.72 -0.97 -12.49
CA SER A 146 -11.50 -0.49 -11.88
C SER A 146 -11.39 1.03 -11.97
N HIS A 147 -10.58 1.60 -11.12
CA HIS A 147 -10.43 3.04 -10.96
C HIS A 147 -10.38 3.78 -12.30
N PRO A 148 -11.20 4.85 -12.48
CA PRO A 148 -11.22 5.62 -13.73
C PRO A 148 -9.89 6.30 -14.07
N TRP A 149 -8.91 6.21 -13.17
CA TRP A 149 -7.58 6.81 -13.26
C TRP A 149 -6.51 5.84 -13.80
N VAL A 150 -6.81 4.54 -13.89
CA VAL A 150 -5.87 3.53 -14.42
C VAL A 150 -6.19 3.31 -15.88
N SER A 151 -5.31 3.76 -16.77
CA SER A 151 -5.37 3.39 -18.19
C SER A 151 -4.73 2.02 -18.40
N ASP A 152 -5.14 1.30 -19.45
CA ASP A 152 -4.51 0.03 -19.84
C ASP A 152 -3.00 0.17 -20.09
N GLU A 153 -2.53 1.38 -20.42
CA GLU A 153 -1.13 1.71 -20.68
C GLU A 153 -0.29 1.79 -19.40
N ASN A 154 -0.91 1.99 -18.23
CA ASN A 154 -0.24 2.13 -16.93
C ASN A 154 -0.39 0.90 -16.05
N ASN A 155 -0.73 -0.25 -16.63
CA ASN A 155 -0.85 -1.49 -15.87
C ASN A 155 0.53 -2.10 -15.60
N SER A 156 1.04 -1.90 -14.37
CA SER A 156 2.32 -2.43 -13.90
C SER A 156 2.21 -3.82 -13.28
N CYS A 157 1.25 -4.64 -13.70
CA CYS A 157 1.16 -6.04 -13.28
C CYS A 157 2.43 -6.82 -13.60
N VAL A 158 2.70 -7.83 -12.79
CA VAL A 158 3.84 -8.76 -12.99
C VAL A 158 3.35 -10.20 -13.08
N ASN A 159 4.17 -11.08 -13.67
CA ASN A 159 3.83 -12.49 -13.86
C ASN A 159 4.25 -13.38 -12.68
N SER A 160 5.12 -12.88 -11.81
CA SER A 160 5.65 -13.65 -10.68
C SER A 160 6.19 -12.76 -9.57
N VAL A 161 6.39 -13.35 -8.40
CA VAL A 161 7.06 -12.67 -7.29
C VAL A 161 8.52 -12.34 -7.60
N ASP A 162 9.20 -13.18 -8.39
CA ASP A 162 10.59 -12.93 -8.81
C ASP A 162 10.68 -11.71 -9.73
N GLU A 163 9.71 -11.52 -10.62
CA GLU A 163 9.62 -10.32 -11.45
C GLU A 163 9.36 -9.09 -10.60
N LEU A 164 8.47 -9.18 -9.60
CA LEU A 164 8.23 -8.08 -8.65
C LEU A 164 9.50 -7.73 -7.88
N ALA A 165 10.22 -8.74 -7.37
CA ALA A 165 11.47 -8.55 -6.64
C ALA A 165 12.53 -7.86 -7.52
N ALA A 166 12.71 -8.32 -8.75
CA ALA A 166 13.66 -7.74 -9.71
C ALA A 166 13.34 -6.27 -10.06
N LYS A 167 12.05 -5.94 -10.20
CA LYS A 167 11.59 -4.58 -10.52
C LYS A 167 11.49 -3.66 -9.29
N SER A 168 11.53 -4.20 -8.08
CA SER A 168 11.37 -3.44 -6.83
C SER A 168 12.49 -2.46 -6.56
N GLY A 169 13.71 -2.71 -7.05
CA GLY A 169 14.90 -1.93 -6.74
C GLY A 169 15.40 -2.08 -5.31
N LEU A 170 14.89 -3.06 -4.55
CA LEU A 170 15.35 -3.36 -3.20
C LEU A 170 16.68 -4.11 -3.23
N SER A 171 17.62 -3.66 -2.42
CA SER A 171 18.96 -4.29 -2.32
C SER A 171 18.98 -5.53 -1.43
N VAL A 172 18.07 -5.58 -0.46
CA VAL A 172 17.92 -6.71 0.47
C VAL A 172 16.46 -7.13 0.50
N ILE A 173 16.19 -8.36 0.14
CA ILE A 173 14.85 -8.95 0.24
C ILE A 173 14.75 -9.68 1.58
N LEU A 174 13.87 -9.22 2.45
CA LEU A 174 13.56 -9.81 3.75
C LEU A 174 12.48 -10.89 3.63
N TYR A 175 11.54 -10.70 2.71
CA TYR A 175 10.47 -11.64 2.42
C TYR A 175 10.06 -11.53 0.96
N SER A 176 9.72 -12.66 0.35
CA SER A 176 9.01 -12.73 -0.92
C SER A 176 8.01 -13.87 -0.91
N GLY A 177 6.81 -13.67 -1.43
CA GLY A 177 5.78 -14.70 -1.40
C GLY A 177 4.66 -14.48 -2.41
N THR A 178 3.92 -15.57 -2.65
CA THR A 178 2.76 -15.61 -3.54
C THR A 178 1.55 -16.13 -2.79
N LYS A 179 0.42 -15.45 -2.96
CA LYS A 179 -0.88 -15.90 -2.48
C LYS A 179 -1.80 -16.15 -3.67
N VAL A 180 -2.32 -17.38 -3.76
CA VAL A 180 -3.18 -17.80 -4.88
C VAL A 180 -4.63 -17.53 -4.51
N PHE A 181 -5.32 -16.75 -5.34
CA PHE A 181 -6.76 -16.55 -5.30
C PHE A 181 -7.43 -17.29 -6.45
N LYS A 182 -8.76 -17.36 -6.46
CA LYS A 182 -9.52 -18.13 -7.45
C LYS A 182 -9.18 -17.77 -8.91
N ASN A 183 -8.94 -16.48 -9.18
CA ASN A 183 -8.82 -15.95 -10.54
C ASN A 183 -7.48 -15.26 -10.82
N TYR A 184 -6.62 -15.08 -9.82
CA TYR A 184 -5.34 -14.40 -9.94
C TYR A 184 -4.39 -14.80 -8.82
N GLU A 185 -3.14 -14.44 -8.97
CA GLU A 185 -2.12 -14.54 -7.93
C GLU A 185 -1.74 -13.13 -7.44
N ARG A 186 -1.55 -13.02 -6.14
CA ARG A 186 -1.02 -11.82 -5.49
C ARG A 186 0.40 -12.09 -5.04
N TYR A 187 1.28 -11.19 -5.38
CA TYR A 187 2.70 -11.25 -5.02
C TYR A 187 3.01 -10.22 -3.96
N MET A 188 3.94 -10.54 -3.08
CA MET A 188 4.44 -9.59 -2.09
C MET A 188 5.95 -9.70 -1.94
N VAL A 189 6.60 -8.54 -1.87
CA VAL A 189 8.02 -8.41 -1.55
C VAL A 189 8.17 -7.41 -0.42
N ILE A 190 8.98 -7.76 0.57
CA ILE A 190 9.37 -6.88 1.69
C ILE A 190 10.89 -6.79 1.70
N GLY A 191 11.45 -5.58 1.84
CA GLY A 191 12.89 -5.43 1.84
C GLY A 191 13.39 -4.04 2.14
N LEU A 192 14.69 -3.85 1.97
CA LEU A 192 15.43 -2.61 2.19
C LEU A 192 15.99 -2.11 0.85
N LYS A 193 16.11 -0.78 0.72
CA LYS A 193 16.72 -0.13 -0.45
C LYS A 193 18.24 -0.23 -0.40
#